data_6725dabdda2548aea0f3785563de96dd
#
_entry.id   6725dabdda2548aea0f3785563de96dd
#
_cell.length_a   1.000
_cell.length_b   1.000
_cell.length_c   1.000
_cell.angle_alpha   90.00
_cell.angle_beta   90.00
_cell.angle_gamma   90.00
#
_symmetry.space_group_name_H-M   'P 1'
#
loop_
_entity.id
_entity.type
_entity.pdbx_description
1 polymer ?
#
loop_
_entity_poly.entity_id
_entity_poly.type
_entity_poly.pdbx_seq_one_letter_code
_entity_poly.pdbx_strand_id
1 'polypeptide(L)'
;MKKKAVALMLSAVMVMGMAFAVSVQAGVADKTLIVGFDAEYPPYGYMDENGEYTGFDLELAQAVCDLEGWTLDKKPINWDSKDMELNSGSIDCIWNGFTMNGREDDYTFSVPYVDNSQVIVVAEDSGIEKLTDLAGKTVGVQAASAALDLLKSEEEGGQKELADTFGALNEFADYNTAFTELQAGALDALAIDVGVAKYQLNSRGEGFKILDETLNTEQYAIGFKKGNDELCDIVNADLQKLADDGTVEKLAEKYEIADMVTLKASDDAAAEDTEEAAAEDKTEDSAQEDAE
;
A
#
# COMPACT_ATOMS: atom_id res chain seq x y z
N MET A 1 -34.08 90.09 12.33
CA MET A 1 -34.33 88.60 12.37
C MET A 1 -33.90 88.00 11.04
N LYS A 2 -32.70 87.62 10.93
CA LYS A 2 -32.17 87.05 9.65
C LYS A 2 -31.39 85.77 9.96
N LYS A 3 -31.96 84.62 9.56
CA LYS A 3 -31.34 83.34 9.68
C LYS A 3 -30.38 83.12 8.51
N LYS A 4 -29.11 82.92 8.78
CA LYS A 4 -28.08 82.55 7.84
C LYS A 4 -28.01 81.00 7.82
N ALA A 5 -28.27 80.41 6.65
CA ALA A 5 -28.04 79.02 6.39
C ALA A 5 -26.57 78.80 6.04
N VAL A 6 -25.88 77.92 6.76
CA VAL A 6 -24.54 77.44 6.42
C VAL A 6 -24.70 76.08 5.75
N ALA A 7 -24.28 76.03 4.50
CA ALA A 7 -24.21 74.79 3.75
C ALA A 7 -22.94 74.06 4.12
N LEU A 8 -23.06 72.84 4.68
CA LEU A 8 -21.94 71.91 4.89
C LEU A 8 -21.86 70.95 3.72
N MET A 9 -20.78 71.05 2.96
CA MET A 9 -20.44 70.03 1.94
C MET A 9 -19.85 68.83 2.68
N LEU A 10 -20.54 67.72 2.62
CA LEU A 10 -20.03 66.40 2.99
C LEU A 10 -19.43 65.74 1.77
N SER A 11 -18.12 65.67 1.72
CA SER A 11 -17.37 64.86 0.77
C SER A 11 -17.43 63.38 1.24
N ALA A 12 -18.19 62.56 0.52
CA ALA A 12 -18.24 61.13 0.72
C ALA A 12 -16.94 60.49 0.12
N VAL A 13 -16.04 60.07 0.98
CA VAL A 13 -14.92 59.20 0.61
C VAL A 13 -15.48 57.77 0.54
N MET A 14 -15.63 57.26 -0.67
CA MET A 14 -16.01 55.85 -0.93
C MET A 14 -14.75 54.98 -0.71
N VAL A 15 -14.63 54.41 0.49
CA VAL A 15 -13.66 53.37 0.76
C VAL A 15 -14.23 52.09 0.18
N MET A 16 -13.68 51.66 -0.98
CA MET A 16 -13.96 50.38 -1.59
C MET A 16 -13.23 49.31 -0.77
N GLY A 17 -13.90 48.76 0.23
CA GLY A 17 -13.44 47.63 1.00
C GLY A 17 -13.54 46.39 0.10
N MET A 18 -12.42 45.91 -0.44
CA MET A 18 -12.30 44.55 -0.93
C MET A 18 -12.50 43.63 0.29
N ALA A 19 -13.71 43.13 0.45
CA ALA A 19 -13.96 41.98 1.28
C ALA A 19 -13.29 40.76 0.61
N PHE A 20 -12.11 40.40 1.08
CA PHE A 20 -11.62 39.05 0.90
C PHE A 20 -12.64 38.15 1.60
N ALA A 21 -13.51 37.53 0.82
CA ALA A 21 -14.26 36.40 1.29
C ALA A 21 -13.24 35.29 1.53
N VAL A 22 -12.75 35.19 2.76
CA VAL A 22 -12.20 33.93 3.26
C VAL A 22 -13.38 32.99 3.27
N SER A 23 -13.50 32.18 2.21
CA SER A 23 -14.30 30.99 2.26
C SER A 23 -13.68 30.10 3.33
N VAL A 24 -14.21 30.24 4.56
CA VAL A 24 -14.08 29.21 5.56
C VAL A 24 -14.78 28.00 4.93
N GLN A 25 -14.01 27.17 4.30
CA GLN A 25 -14.43 25.83 3.93
C GLN A 25 -14.85 25.20 5.25
N ALA A 26 -16.17 25.11 5.47
CA ALA A 26 -16.72 24.42 6.62
C ALA A 26 -16.11 23.01 6.57
N GLY A 27 -15.27 22.70 7.54
CA GLY A 27 -14.50 21.49 7.56
C GLY A 27 -15.38 20.30 7.28
N VAL A 28 -14.91 19.41 6.44
CA VAL A 28 -15.22 17.99 6.55
C VAL A 28 -14.58 17.59 7.88
N ALA A 29 -15.33 17.86 8.98
CA ALA A 29 -14.87 17.61 10.32
C ALA A 29 -14.84 16.10 10.54
N ASP A 30 -13.72 15.59 10.97
CA ASP A 30 -13.53 14.35 11.71
C ASP A 30 -13.98 13.05 11.02
N LYS A 31 -13.76 12.87 9.71
CA LYS A 31 -13.83 11.53 9.14
C LYS A 31 -12.57 10.77 9.57
N THR A 32 -12.77 9.61 10.17
CA THR A 32 -11.71 8.65 10.45
C THR A 32 -11.76 7.57 9.39
N LEU A 33 -10.62 7.24 8.79
CA LEU A 33 -10.41 6.06 7.95
C LEU A 33 -9.80 4.96 8.82
N ILE A 34 -10.54 3.88 9.02
CA ILE A 34 -10.09 2.73 9.81
C ILE A 34 -9.53 1.68 8.87
N VAL A 35 -8.20 1.54 8.84
CA VAL A 35 -7.48 0.59 8.00
C VAL A 35 -7.21 -0.69 8.78
N GLY A 36 -7.75 -1.82 8.30
CA GLY A 36 -7.46 -3.15 8.83
C GLY A 36 -6.21 -3.73 8.16
N PHE A 37 -5.27 -4.23 8.97
CA PHE A 37 -4.01 -4.81 8.48
C PHE A 37 -3.46 -5.89 9.42
N ASP A 38 -2.63 -6.78 8.88
CA ASP A 38 -1.80 -7.72 9.64
C ASP A 38 -0.51 -7.01 10.09
N ALA A 39 -0.29 -6.91 11.40
CA ALA A 39 0.87 -6.21 11.97
C ALA A 39 2.18 -7.02 11.87
N GLU A 40 2.16 -8.20 11.29
CA GLU A 40 3.29 -9.10 11.07
C GLU A 40 3.60 -9.30 9.58
N TYR A 41 3.27 -8.29 8.74
CA TYR A 41 3.34 -8.37 7.27
C TYR A 41 4.25 -7.27 6.64
N PRO A 42 5.54 -7.18 7.04
CA PRO A 42 6.47 -6.24 6.44
C PRO A 42 6.77 -6.62 4.97
N PRO A 43 7.01 -5.65 4.08
CA PRO A 43 7.16 -4.22 4.33
C PRO A 43 5.85 -3.42 4.24
N TYR A 44 4.69 -4.05 4.07
CA TYR A 44 3.40 -3.39 3.82
C TYR A 44 2.73 -2.84 5.09
N GLY A 45 2.62 -3.67 6.15
CA GLY A 45 2.10 -3.25 7.44
C GLY A 45 2.74 -4.05 8.58
N TYR A 46 3.36 -3.37 9.53
CA TYR A 46 4.04 -4.03 10.64
C TYR A 46 4.29 -3.07 11.81
N MET A 47 4.70 -3.65 12.94
CA MET A 47 5.16 -2.88 14.09
C MET A 47 6.68 -2.70 14.02
N ASP A 48 7.16 -1.45 14.09
CA ASP A 48 8.59 -1.14 14.09
C ASP A 48 9.24 -1.40 15.47
N GLU A 49 10.56 -1.18 15.58
CA GLU A 49 11.33 -1.35 16.82
C GLU A 49 10.90 -0.38 17.95
N ASN A 50 10.21 0.71 17.62
CA ASN A 50 9.69 1.68 18.59
C ASN A 50 8.29 1.31 19.10
N GLY A 51 7.67 0.28 18.52
CA GLY A 51 6.32 -0.14 18.82
C GLY A 51 5.24 0.64 18.06
N GLU A 52 5.62 1.32 16.97
CA GLU A 52 4.69 2.07 16.12
C GLU A 52 4.33 1.26 14.87
N TYR A 53 3.08 1.37 14.43
CA TYR A 53 2.63 0.73 13.19
C TYR A 53 3.10 1.55 11.98
N THR A 54 3.83 0.90 11.08
CA THR A 54 4.42 1.46 9.87
C THR A 54 4.34 0.47 8.72
N GLY A 55 4.85 0.86 7.55
CA GLY A 55 4.87 0.05 6.33
C GLY A 55 4.38 0.85 5.14
N PHE A 56 4.70 0.37 3.94
CA PHE A 56 4.35 1.04 2.68
C PHE A 56 2.86 1.39 2.62
N ASP A 57 2.00 0.41 2.87
CA ASP A 57 0.55 0.58 2.79
C ASP A 57 0.01 1.54 3.85
N LEU A 58 0.53 1.46 5.08
CA LEU A 58 0.09 2.31 6.17
C LEU A 58 0.55 3.77 6.00
N GLU A 59 1.73 4.00 5.43
CA GLU A 59 2.19 5.35 5.13
C GLU A 59 1.48 5.94 3.89
N LEU A 60 1.17 5.11 2.90
CA LEU A 60 0.35 5.53 1.77
C LEU A 60 -1.08 5.88 2.21
N ALA A 61 -1.67 5.09 3.12
CA ALA A 61 -2.97 5.41 3.73
C ALA A 61 -2.93 6.71 4.54
N GLN A 62 -1.81 7.00 5.24
CA GLN A 62 -1.64 8.27 5.94
C GLN A 62 -1.60 9.43 4.95
N ALA A 63 -0.88 9.30 3.83
CA ALA A 63 -0.81 10.34 2.81
C ALA A 63 -2.19 10.64 2.18
N VAL A 64 -3.02 9.62 1.95
CA VAL A 64 -4.42 9.80 1.54
C VAL A 64 -5.22 10.56 2.60
N CYS A 65 -5.08 10.18 3.87
CA CYS A 65 -5.77 10.88 4.97
C CYS A 65 -5.32 12.34 5.09
N ASP A 66 -4.05 12.63 4.86
CA ASP A 66 -3.51 14.00 4.89
C ASP A 66 -4.09 14.86 3.75
N LEU A 67 -4.26 14.31 2.54
CA LEU A 67 -4.91 14.99 1.41
C LEU A 67 -6.37 15.35 1.70
N GLU A 68 -7.11 14.44 2.32
CA GLU A 68 -8.53 14.59 2.60
C GLU A 68 -8.82 15.30 3.94
N GLY A 69 -7.80 15.51 4.78
CA GLY A 69 -7.98 16.04 6.15
C GLY A 69 -8.67 15.05 7.08
N TRP A 70 -8.51 13.75 6.84
CA TRP A 70 -9.04 12.67 7.67
C TRP A 70 -8.04 12.26 8.76
N THR A 71 -8.56 11.55 9.77
CA THR A 71 -7.72 10.86 10.76
C THR A 71 -7.54 9.41 10.32
N LEU A 72 -6.30 8.91 10.30
CA LEU A 72 -6.03 7.48 10.08
C LEU A 72 -6.09 6.73 11.42
N ASP A 73 -6.92 5.69 11.49
CA ASP A 73 -6.91 4.69 12.56
C ASP A 73 -6.32 3.38 12.00
N LYS A 74 -5.10 3.06 12.42
CA LYS A 74 -4.37 1.84 12.04
C LYS A 74 -4.81 0.71 12.96
N LYS A 75 -5.71 -0.16 12.48
CA LYS A 75 -6.29 -1.23 13.27
C LYS A 75 -5.66 -2.59 12.94
N PRO A 76 -4.78 -3.13 13.79
CA PRO A 76 -4.28 -4.49 13.59
C PRO A 76 -5.42 -5.51 13.77
N ILE A 77 -5.50 -6.47 12.87
CA ILE A 77 -6.51 -7.53 12.88
C ILE A 77 -5.85 -8.91 12.77
N ASN A 78 -6.54 -9.96 13.21
CA ASN A 78 -6.18 -11.30 12.79
C ASN A 78 -6.58 -11.49 11.33
N TRP A 79 -5.65 -11.93 10.50
CA TRP A 79 -5.86 -11.99 9.05
C TRP A 79 -7.04 -12.88 8.64
N ASP A 80 -7.27 -13.98 9.34
CA ASP A 80 -8.40 -14.88 9.10
C ASP A 80 -9.77 -14.28 9.43
N SER A 81 -9.80 -13.15 10.16
CA SER A 81 -11.05 -12.44 10.50
C SER A 81 -11.33 -11.21 9.64
N LYS A 82 -10.48 -10.91 8.64
CA LYS A 82 -10.57 -9.69 7.82
C LYS A 82 -11.94 -9.42 7.22
N ASP A 83 -12.61 -10.47 6.73
CA ASP A 83 -13.93 -10.37 6.11
C ASP A 83 -15.01 -10.00 7.12
N MET A 84 -14.94 -10.57 8.31
CA MET A 84 -15.86 -10.26 9.41
C MET A 84 -15.68 -8.81 9.87
N GLU A 85 -14.42 -8.36 10.05
CA GLU A 85 -14.09 -6.99 10.46
C GLU A 85 -14.59 -5.97 9.43
N LEU A 86 -14.37 -6.23 8.14
CA LEU A 86 -14.82 -5.36 7.04
C LEU A 86 -16.35 -5.36 6.93
N ASN A 87 -16.99 -6.53 6.95
CA ASN A 87 -18.43 -6.64 6.78
C ASN A 87 -19.23 -6.06 7.95
N SER A 88 -18.68 -6.12 9.17
CA SER A 88 -19.28 -5.52 10.36
C SER A 88 -19.10 -4.00 10.43
N GLY A 89 -18.22 -3.41 9.60
CA GLY A 89 -17.85 -2.01 9.67
C GLY A 89 -16.90 -1.68 10.82
N SER A 90 -16.21 -2.67 11.36
CA SER A 90 -15.13 -2.48 12.35
C SER A 90 -13.88 -1.87 11.70
N ILE A 91 -13.69 -2.08 10.39
CA ILE A 91 -12.72 -1.43 9.52
C ILE A 91 -13.44 -0.92 8.27
N ASP A 92 -12.90 0.13 7.65
CA ASP A 92 -13.44 0.72 6.42
C ASP A 92 -12.84 0.07 5.17
N CYS A 93 -11.61 -0.39 5.26
CA CYS A 93 -10.91 -1.10 4.20
C CYS A 93 -9.86 -2.07 4.75
N ILE A 94 -9.46 -3.02 3.91
CA ILE A 94 -8.28 -3.87 4.07
C ILE A 94 -7.18 -3.27 3.20
N TRP A 95 -6.09 -2.82 3.83
CA TRP A 95 -4.96 -2.21 3.12
C TRP A 95 -3.66 -2.77 3.66
N ASN A 96 -3.21 -3.89 3.07
CA ASN A 96 -2.09 -4.68 3.58
C ASN A 96 -1.56 -5.70 2.57
N GLY A 97 -1.12 -5.25 1.39
CA GLY A 97 -0.72 -6.19 0.35
C GLY A 97 -1.86 -7.16 0.03
N PHE A 98 -3.06 -6.65 -0.25
CA PHE A 98 -4.24 -7.48 -0.38
C PHE A 98 -4.48 -7.87 -1.83
N THR A 99 -4.29 -9.17 -2.13
CA THR A 99 -4.49 -9.76 -3.46
C THR A 99 -5.91 -9.58 -3.94
N MET A 100 -6.09 -8.95 -5.10
CA MET A 100 -7.40 -8.75 -5.70
C MET A 100 -7.85 -9.92 -6.57
N ASN A 101 -6.90 -10.61 -7.21
CA ASN A 101 -7.19 -11.67 -8.17
C ASN A 101 -7.98 -12.82 -7.52
N GLY A 102 -9.10 -13.16 -8.15
CA GLY A 102 -10.01 -14.22 -7.67
C GLY A 102 -10.95 -13.79 -6.54
N ARG A 103 -10.92 -12.49 -6.14
CA ARG A 103 -11.76 -11.92 -5.06
C ARG A 103 -12.63 -10.76 -5.52
N GLU A 104 -12.66 -10.48 -6.82
CA GLU A 104 -13.34 -9.33 -7.42
C GLU A 104 -14.86 -9.34 -7.18
N ASP A 105 -15.44 -10.53 -7.01
CA ASP A 105 -16.87 -10.67 -6.71
C ASP A 105 -17.23 -10.35 -5.24
N ASP A 106 -16.27 -10.46 -4.32
CA ASP A 106 -16.50 -10.33 -2.88
C ASP A 106 -16.24 -8.92 -2.34
N TYR A 107 -15.41 -8.12 -3.04
CA TYR A 107 -15.00 -6.78 -2.62
C TYR A 107 -15.23 -5.74 -3.71
N THR A 108 -15.29 -4.48 -3.32
CA THR A 108 -14.96 -3.34 -4.19
C THR A 108 -13.47 -3.07 -4.02
N PHE A 109 -12.70 -3.16 -5.11
CA PHE A 109 -11.26 -2.95 -5.08
C PHE A 109 -10.88 -1.59 -5.65
N SER A 110 -9.80 -1.01 -5.10
CA SER A 110 -9.12 0.12 -5.73
C SER A 110 -8.50 -0.30 -7.07
N VAL A 111 -7.90 0.66 -7.80
CA VAL A 111 -6.91 0.35 -8.83
C VAL A 111 -5.78 -0.47 -8.21
N PRO A 112 -5.20 -1.46 -8.93
CA PRO A 112 -4.03 -2.18 -8.44
C PRO A 112 -2.83 -1.24 -8.35
N TYR A 113 -2.01 -1.38 -7.30
CA TYR A 113 -0.88 -0.49 -7.05
C TYR A 113 0.46 -1.21 -6.88
N VAL A 114 0.44 -2.55 -6.71
CA VAL A 114 1.65 -3.40 -6.60
C VAL A 114 1.44 -4.68 -7.40
N ASP A 115 2.41 -5.06 -8.23
CA ASP A 115 2.52 -6.42 -8.77
C ASP A 115 3.19 -7.32 -7.75
N ASN A 116 2.61 -8.49 -7.50
CA ASN A 116 3.09 -9.50 -6.57
C ASN A 116 3.21 -10.88 -7.22
N SER A 117 3.88 -11.77 -6.54
CA SER A 117 3.93 -13.19 -6.88
C SER A 117 3.91 -14.03 -5.61
N GLN A 118 3.22 -15.16 -5.65
CA GLN A 118 3.35 -16.18 -4.61
C GLN A 118 4.58 -17.04 -4.92
N VAL A 119 5.48 -17.16 -3.96
CA VAL A 119 6.78 -17.84 -4.09
C VAL A 119 6.98 -18.88 -3.01
N ILE A 120 8.03 -19.67 -3.15
CA ILE A 120 8.48 -20.61 -2.14
C ILE A 120 9.83 -20.17 -1.59
N VAL A 121 9.92 -20.08 -0.27
CA VAL A 121 11.17 -19.89 0.47
C VAL A 121 11.62 -21.22 1.07
N VAL A 122 12.91 -21.52 0.95
CA VAL A 122 13.56 -22.71 1.51
C VAL A 122 14.90 -22.37 2.14
N ALA A 123 15.43 -23.25 2.99
CA ALA A 123 16.81 -23.14 3.40
C ALA A 123 17.77 -23.35 2.20
N GLU A 124 18.87 -22.60 2.12
CA GLU A 124 19.83 -22.67 1.01
C GLU A 124 20.41 -24.07 0.83
N ASP A 125 20.64 -24.79 1.94
CA ASP A 125 21.22 -26.13 1.97
C ASP A 125 20.17 -27.26 1.92
N SER A 126 18.88 -26.92 1.73
CA SER A 126 17.77 -27.90 1.70
C SER A 126 17.83 -28.91 0.54
N GLY A 127 18.54 -28.56 -0.54
CA GLY A 127 18.55 -29.33 -1.80
C GLY A 127 17.25 -29.20 -2.60
N ILE A 128 16.32 -28.32 -2.21
CA ILE A 128 15.09 -28.00 -2.95
C ILE A 128 15.43 -26.87 -3.93
N GLU A 129 15.24 -27.11 -5.25
CA GLU A 129 15.59 -26.16 -6.30
C GLU A 129 14.40 -25.76 -7.16
N LYS A 130 13.32 -26.53 -7.13
CA LYS A 130 12.11 -26.29 -7.94
C LYS A 130 10.86 -26.78 -7.23
N LEU A 131 9.68 -26.36 -7.71
CA LEU A 131 8.39 -26.69 -7.09
C LEU A 131 8.13 -28.20 -6.99
N THR A 132 8.58 -29.00 -7.97
CA THR A 132 8.40 -30.47 -7.94
C THR A 132 9.22 -31.16 -6.85
N ASP A 133 10.25 -30.52 -6.27
CA ASP A 133 11.05 -31.07 -5.17
C ASP A 133 10.32 -30.98 -3.82
N LEU A 134 9.16 -30.27 -3.78
CA LEU A 134 8.29 -30.19 -2.61
C LEU A 134 7.50 -31.46 -2.34
N ALA A 135 7.54 -32.45 -3.24
CA ALA A 135 6.87 -33.73 -3.03
C ALA A 135 7.35 -34.43 -1.75
N GLY A 136 6.42 -34.75 -0.86
CA GLY A 136 6.69 -35.35 0.46
C GLY A 136 7.26 -34.39 1.50
N LYS A 137 7.39 -33.11 1.20
CA LYS A 137 7.91 -32.05 2.10
C LYS A 137 6.81 -31.45 2.97
N THR A 138 7.20 -30.88 4.10
CA THR A 138 6.31 -30.10 4.96
C THR A 138 6.38 -28.64 4.55
N VAL A 139 5.28 -28.11 4.00
CA VAL A 139 5.16 -26.72 3.53
C VAL A 139 4.33 -25.90 4.51
N GLY A 140 4.84 -24.73 4.90
CA GLY A 140 4.10 -23.75 5.70
C GLY A 140 3.40 -22.74 4.80
N VAL A 141 2.31 -22.16 5.29
CA VAL A 141 1.58 -21.06 4.64
C VAL A 141 0.79 -20.27 5.69
N GLN A 142 0.53 -18.99 5.46
CA GLN A 142 -0.37 -18.23 6.33
C GLN A 142 -1.83 -18.63 6.11
N ALA A 143 -2.60 -18.76 7.18
CA ALA A 143 -4.03 -19.02 7.12
C ALA A 143 -4.79 -17.88 6.41
N ALA A 144 -5.80 -18.22 5.61
CA ALA A 144 -6.62 -17.28 4.83
C ALA A 144 -5.82 -16.32 3.91
N SER A 145 -4.59 -16.71 3.53
CA SER A 145 -3.75 -15.98 2.57
C SER A 145 -4.09 -16.36 1.13
N ALA A 146 -3.65 -15.54 0.16
CA ALA A 146 -3.75 -15.85 -1.26
C ALA A 146 -2.95 -17.11 -1.63
N ALA A 147 -1.77 -17.32 -1.02
CA ALA A 147 -0.99 -18.53 -1.17
C ALA A 147 -1.77 -19.80 -0.78
N LEU A 148 -2.51 -19.74 0.34
CA LEU A 148 -3.33 -20.88 0.79
C LEU A 148 -4.49 -21.14 -0.16
N ASP A 149 -5.18 -20.09 -0.60
CA ASP A 149 -6.29 -20.20 -1.56
C ASP A 149 -5.79 -20.84 -2.86
N LEU A 150 -4.63 -20.39 -3.37
CA LEU A 150 -3.97 -20.93 -4.55
C LEU A 150 -3.62 -22.42 -4.41
N LEU A 151 -3.03 -22.81 -3.27
CA LEU A 151 -2.65 -24.19 -2.97
C LEU A 151 -3.86 -25.12 -2.74
N LYS A 152 -5.05 -24.58 -2.52
CA LYS A 152 -6.30 -25.32 -2.37
C LYS A 152 -7.18 -25.28 -3.62
N SER A 153 -6.86 -24.40 -4.60
CA SER A 153 -7.69 -24.20 -5.79
C SER A 153 -7.51 -25.30 -6.83
N GLU A 154 -8.63 -25.86 -7.30
CA GLU A 154 -8.73 -26.77 -8.45
C GLU A 154 -9.01 -26.03 -9.77
N GLU A 155 -9.18 -24.71 -9.73
CA GLU A 155 -9.45 -23.89 -10.89
C GLU A 155 -8.20 -23.71 -11.78
N GLU A 156 -8.39 -23.19 -12.97
CA GLU A 156 -7.29 -22.90 -13.88
C GLU A 156 -6.29 -21.92 -13.24
N GLY A 157 -5.02 -22.30 -13.18
CA GLY A 157 -3.97 -21.55 -12.48
C GLY A 157 -3.81 -21.91 -11.01
N GLY A 158 -4.72 -22.68 -10.40
CA GLY A 158 -4.59 -23.20 -9.04
C GLY A 158 -3.42 -24.19 -8.91
N GLN A 159 -2.94 -24.38 -7.68
CA GLN A 159 -1.77 -25.20 -7.38
C GLN A 159 -2.11 -26.43 -6.51
N LYS A 160 -3.38 -26.84 -6.50
CA LYS A 160 -3.81 -27.99 -5.69
C LYS A 160 -3.11 -29.30 -6.08
N GLU A 161 -2.86 -29.53 -7.38
CA GLU A 161 -2.15 -30.73 -7.83
C GLU A 161 -0.72 -30.77 -7.26
N LEU A 162 -0.04 -29.62 -7.17
CA LEU A 162 1.25 -29.51 -6.52
C LEU A 162 1.12 -29.76 -5.01
N ALA A 163 0.17 -29.11 -4.34
CA ALA A 163 -0.05 -29.21 -2.90
C ALA A 163 -0.42 -30.64 -2.47
N ASP A 164 -1.14 -31.40 -3.30
CA ASP A 164 -1.48 -32.81 -3.05
C ASP A 164 -0.24 -33.74 -3.05
N THR A 165 0.91 -33.26 -3.56
CA THR A 165 2.19 -33.99 -3.47
C THR A 165 2.92 -33.77 -2.15
N PHE A 166 2.57 -32.74 -1.39
CA PHE A 166 3.24 -32.40 -0.13
C PHE A 166 3.06 -33.51 0.92
N GLY A 167 4.05 -33.66 1.80
CA GLY A 167 3.91 -34.50 2.99
C GLY A 167 2.93 -33.92 3.99
N ALA A 168 2.95 -32.60 4.16
CA ALA A 168 2.00 -31.82 4.94
C ALA A 168 1.94 -30.38 4.46
N LEU A 169 0.77 -29.73 4.60
CA LEU A 169 0.57 -28.30 4.46
C LEU A 169 0.13 -27.75 5.81
N ASN A 170 0.98 -26.93 6.45
CA ASN A 170 0.76 -26.40 7.78
C ASN A 170 0.36 -24.93 7.70
N GLU A 171 -0.77 -24.58 8.31
CA GLU A 171 -1.29 -23.21 8.34
C GLU A 171 -0.81 -22.49 9.62
N PHE A 172 -0.35 -21.24 9.47
CA PHE A 172 0.13 -20.38 10.54
C PHE A 172 -0.70 -19.09 10.60
N ALA A 173 -0.80 -18.48 11.77
CA ALA A 173 -1.51 -17.22 11.92
C ALA A 173 -0.78 -16.06 11.20
N ASP A 174 0.55 -16.09 11.21
CA ASP A 174 1.42 -15.06 10.64
C ASP A 174 2.70 -15.66 10.04
N TYR A 175 3.36 -14.89 9.17
CA TYR A 175 4.58 -15.34 8.51
C TYR A 175 5.81 -15.31 9.42
N ASN A 176 5.89 -14.47 10.45
CA ASN A 176 7.02 -14.46 11.38
C ASN A 176 7.12 -15.79 12.15
N THR A 177 5.96 -16.32 12.59
CA THR A 177 5.87 -17.65 13.20
C THR A 177 6.27 -18.74 12.21
N ALA A 178 5.75 -18.71 10.99
CA ALA A 178 6.08 -19.68 9.95
C ALA A 178 7.58 -19.68 9.58
N PHE A 179 8.22 -18.50 9.48
CA PHE A 179 9.66 -18.39 9.27
C PHE A 179 10.47 -18.94 10.44
N THR A 180 10.01 -18.76 11.67
CA THR A 180 10.67 -19.31 12.84
C THR A 180 10.66 -20.85 12.79
N GLU A 181 9.57 -21.46 12.37
CA GLU A 181 9.46 -22.91 12.18
C GLU A 181 10.33 -23.41 10.99
N LEU A 182 10.41 -22.63 9.89
CA LEU A 182 11.33 -22.92 8.79
C LEU A 182 12.79 -22.87 9.26
N GLN A 183 13.17 -21.87 10.03
CA GLN A 183 14.52 -21.73 10.60
C GLN A 183 14.86 -22.84 11.59
N ALA A 184 13.87 -23.33 12.32
CA ALA A 184 14.03 -24.48 13.26
C ALA A 184 14.09 -25.84 12.53
N GLY A 185 13.85 -25.89 11.22
CA GLY A 185 13.78 -27.13 10.42
C GLY A 185 12.51 -27.95 10.67
N ALA A 186 11.46 -27.35 11.24
CA ALA A 186 10.13 -27.95 11.37
C ALA A 186 9.32 -27.88 10.09
N LEU A 187 9.68 -26.92 9.21
CA LEU A 187 9.21 -26.81 7.83
C LEU A 187 10.37 -27.04 6.88
N ASP A 188 10.10 -27.63 5.72
CA ASP A 188 11.03 -27.73 4.61
C ASP A 188 10.95 -26.51 3.69
N ALA A 189 9.76 -25.89 3.60
CA ALA A 189 9.48 -24.77 2.70
C ALA A 189 8.35 -23.88 3.25
N LEU A 190 8.28 -22.64 2.76
CA LEU A 190 7.23 -21.67 3.11
C LEU A 190 6.67 -21.05 1.82
N ALA A 191 5.36 -21.16 1.60
CA ALA A 191 4.64 -20.45 0.54
C ALA A 191 4.24 -19.07 1.04
N ILE A 192 4.63 -18.01 0.30
CA ILE A 192 4.59 -16.64 0.79
C ILE A 192 4.64 -15.63 -0.37
N ASP A 193 4.22 -14.42 -0.12
CA ASP A 193 4.31 -13.27 -1.02
C ASP A 193 5.76 -12.82 -1.21
N VAL A 194 6.16 -12.52 -2.46
CA VAL A 194 7.55 -12.22 -2.81
C VAL A 194 8.09 -10.98 -2.08
N GLY A 195 7.26 -9.93 -1.90
CA GLY A 195 7.67 -8.73 -1.18
C GLY A 195 7.98 -9.02 0.29
N VAL A 196 7.12 -9.82 0.95
CA VAL A 196 7.35 -10.26 2.34
C VAL A 196 8.56 -11.19 2.42
N ALA A 197 8.73 -12.11 1.47
CA ALA A 197 9.89 -13.00 1.40
C ALA A 197 11.19 -12.20 1.30
N LYS A 198 11.30 -11.25 0.36
CA LYS A 198 12.47 -10.37 0.19
C LYS A 198 12.82 -9.63 1.50
N TYR A 199 11.80 -9.02 2.14
CA TYR A 199 12.00 -8.33 3.42
C TYR A 199 12.53 -9.26 4.51
N GLN A 200 11.93 -10.44 4.66
CA GLN A 200 12.32 -11.43 5.67
C GLN A 200 13.76 -11.94 5.44
N LEU A 201 14.15 -12.20 4.19
CA LEU A 201 15.49 -12.62 3.85
C LEU A 201 16.51 -11.52 4.18
N ASN A 202 16.23 -10.26 3.80
CA ASN A 202 17.09 -9.13 4.07
C ASN A 202 17.31 -8.89 5.58
N SER A 203 16.24 -9.02 6.39
CA SER A 203 16.30 -8.78 7.83
C SER A 203 16.86 -9.95 8.63
N ARG A 204 16.69 -11.20 8.18
CA ARG A 204 17.19 -12.41 8.89
C ARG A 204 18.62 -12.80 8.49
N GLY A 205 19.13 -12.29 7.36
CA GLY A 205 20.45 -12.60 6.83
C GLY A 205 20.47 -13.89 6.01
N GLU A 206 21.69 -14.42 5.83
CA GLU A 206 21.97 -15.60 4.99
C GLU A 206 21.31 -16.88 5.52
N GLY A 207 21.12 -17.85 4.64
CA GLY A 207 20.65 -19.20 4.96
C GLY A 207 19.30 -19.59 4.35
N PHE A 208 18.62 -18.66 3.68
CA PHE A 208 17.37 -18.91 2.96
C PHE A 208 17.42 -18.36 1.55
N LYS A 209 16.65 -18.98 0.65
CA LYS A 209 16.48 -18.52 -0.73
C LYS A 209 15.05 -18.61 -1.16
N ILE A 210 14.66 -17.76 -2.11
CA ILE A 210 13.43 -17.88 -2.88
C ILE A 210 13.72 -18.77 -4.08
N LEU A 211 12.82 -19.72 -4.41
CA LEU A 211 12.94 -20.50 -5.62
C LEU A 211 12.71 -19.61 -6.86
N ASP A 212 13.38 -19.93 -7.97
CA ASP A 212 13.20 -19.22 -9.24
C ASP A 212 11.80 -19.42 -9.84
N GLU A 213 11.17 -20.57 -9.55
CA GLU A 213 9.79 -20.86 -9.99
C GLU A 213 8.79 -20.21 -9.04
N THR A 214 7.82 -19.47 -9.60
CA THR A 214 6.72 -18.87 -8.84
C THR A 214 5.49 -19.78 -8.85
N LEU A 215 4.66 -19.69 -7.82
CA LEU A 215 3.36 -20.37 -7.79
C LEU A 215 2.35 -19.69 -8.72
N ASN A 216 2.32 -18.34 -8.71
CA ASN A 216 1.53 -17.49 -9.61
C ASN A 216 2.09 -16.06 -9.62
N THR A 217 1.47 -15.19 -10.44
CA THR A 217 1.58 -13.73 -10.37
C THR A 217 0.21 -13.14 -10.08
N GLU A 218 0.17 -12.05 -9.34
CA GLU A 218 -1.07 -11.42 -8.87
C GLU A 218 -0.85 -9.91 -8.64
N GLN A 219 -1.92 -9.20 -8.27
CA GLN A 219 -1.88 -7.77 -7.99
C GLN A 219 -2.49 -7.46 -6.63
N TYR A 220 -1.88 -6.49 -5.94
CA TYR A 220 -2.45 -5.92 -4.73
C TYR A 220 -3.30 -4.70 -5.04
N ALA A 221 -4.43 -4.65 -4.36
CA ALA A 221 -5.34 -3.51 -4.33
C ALA A 221 -5.94 -3.33 -2.93
N ILE A 222 -6.51 -2.18 -2.67
CA ILE A 222 -7.20 -1.91 -1.40
C ILE A 222 -8.59 -2.53 -1.48
N GLY A 223 -8.91 -3.40 -0.51
CA GLY A 223 -10.22 -4.05 -0.44
C GLY A 223 -11.21 -3.25 0.40
N PHE A 224 -12.29 -2.80 -0.22
CA PHE A 224 -13.43 -2.18 0.46
C PHE A 224 -14.59 -3.15 0.52
N LYS A 225 -15.51 -2.92 1.48
CA LYS A 225 -16.77 -3.67 1.51
C LYS A 225 -17.48 -3.56 0.16
N LYS A 226 -17.96 -4.68 -0.36
CA LYS A 226 -18.66 -4.73 -1.67
C LYS A 226 -19.76 -3.67 -1.74
N GLY A 227 -19.71 -2.84 -2.79
CA GLY A 227 -20.62 -1.72 -3.03
C GLY A 227 -20.24 -0.41 -2.34
N ASN A 228 -19.09 -0.33 -1.65
CA ASN A 228 -18.58 0.93 -1.10
C ASN A 228 -17.76 1.70 -2.15
N ASP A 229 -18.39 2.00 -3.28
CA ASP A 229 -17.75 2.60 -4.45
C ASP A 229 -17.35 4.06 -4.18
N GLU A 230 -18.13 4.81 -3.37
CA GLU A 230 -17.83 6.21 -3.04
C GLU A 230 -16.47 6.38 -2.33
N LEU A 231 -16.19 5.56 -1.33
CA LEU A 231 -14.89 5.61 -0.62
C LEU A 231 -13.76 5.12 -1.52
N CYS A 232 -14.00 4.09 -2.31
CA CYS A 232 -13.05 3.55 -3.28
C CYS A 232 -12.66 4.61 -4.32
N ASP A 233 -13.62 5.35 -4.88
CA ASP A 233 -13.39 6.39 -5.88
C ASP A 233 -12.55 7.55 -5.31
N ILE A 234 -12.82 7.98 -4.07
CA ILE A 234 -12.02 9.01 -3.39
C ILE A 234 -10.57 8.53 -3.24
N VAL A 235 -10.38 7.34 -2.70
CA VAL A 235 -9.03 6.78 -2.48
C VAL A 235 -8.29 6.60 -3.82
N ASN A 236 -8.95 6.12 -4.86
CA ASN A 236 -8.35 6.00 -6.20
C ASN A 236 -7.88 7.35 -6.76
N ALA A 237 -8.70 8.39 -6.59
CA ALA A 237 -8.32 9.75 -7.04
C ALA A 237 -7.12 10.29 -6.27
N ASP A 238 -7.02 9.99 -4.98
CA ASP A 238 -5.89 10.43 -4.14
C ASP A 238 -4.62 9.61 -4.41
N LEU A 239 -4.74 8.31 -4.64
CA LEU A 239 -3.62 7.47 -5.06
C LEU A 239 -2.97 8.02 -6.34
N GLN A 240 -3.77 8.48 -7.33
CA GLN A 240 -3.22 9.08 -8.53
C GLN A 240 -2.52 10.41 -8.24
N LYS A 241 -3.08 11.29 -7.38
CA LYS A 241 -2.42 12.54 -6.98
C LYS A 241 -1.08 12.28 -6.28
N LEU A 242 -1.02 11.25 -5.41
CA LEU A 242 0.20 10.86 -4.70
C LEU A 242 1.23 10.20 -5.64
N ALA A 243 0.79 9.59 -6.73
CA ALA A 243 1.68 9.13 -7.78
C ALA A 243 2.23 10.32 -8.58
N ASP A 244 1.36 11.28 -8.92
CA ASP A 244 1.72 12.46 -9.70
C ASP A 244 2.70 13.39 -8.97
N ASP A 245 2.62 13.49 -7.64
CA ASP A 245 3.53 14.31 -6.81
C ASP A 245 4.80 13.56 -6.34
N GLY A 246 4.99 12.30 -6.78
CA GLY A 246 6.14 11.47 -6.46
C GLY A 246 6.14 10.88 -5.04
N THR A 247 5.06 11.01 -4.26
CA THR A 247 4.94 10.44 -2.91
C THR A 247 4.96 8.91 -2.97
N VAL A 248 4.24 8.30 -3.93
CA VAL A 248 4.23 6.84 -4.11
C VAL A 248 5.63 6.31 -4.40
N GLU A 249 6.39 6.95 -5.29
CA GLU A 249 7.76 6.56 -5.65
C GLU A 249 8.69 6.64 -4.44
N LYS A 250 8.68 7.74 -3.69
CA LYS A 250 9.48 7.90 -2.47
C LYS A 250 9.17 6.85 -1.41
N LEU A 251 7.90 6.48 -1.23
CA LEU A 251 7.51 5.42 -0.31
C LEU A 251 7.96 4.05 -0.83
N ALA A 252 7.82 3.78 -2.12
CA ALA A 252 8.28 2.54 -2.74
C ALA A 252 9.79 2.33 -2.60
N GLU A 253 10.59 3.38 -2.78
CA GLU A 253 12.02 3.38 -2.54
C GLU A 253 12.36 3.15 -1.06
N LYS A 254 11.68 3.86 -0.15
CA LYS A 254 11.87 3.72 1.31
C LYS A 254 11.68 2.28 1.79
N TYR A 255 10.72 1.57 1.20
CA TYR A 255 10.39 0.19 1.57
C TYR A 255 11.00 -0.87 0.65
N GLU A 256 11.90 -0.46 -0.27
CA GLU A 256 12.63 -1.35 -1.19
C GLU A 256 11.72 -2.21 -2.08
N ILE A 257 10.58 -1.65 -2.52
CA ILE A 257 9.59 -2.31 -3.41
C ILE A 257 9.32 -1.53 -4.71
N ALA A 258 10.20 -0.61 -5.07
CA ALA A 258 10.00 0.26 -6.24
C ALA A 258 9.85 -0.51 -7.56
N ASP A 259 10.48 -1.70 -7.67
CA ASP A 259 10.35 -2.61 -8.80
C ASP A 259 8.99 -3.31 -8.89
N MET A 260 8.21 -3.31 -7.83
CA MET A 260 6.91 -3.97 -7.72
C MET A 260 5.74 -2.99 -7.84
N VAL A 261 5.94 -1.69 -7.56
CA VAL A 261 4.87 -0.68 -7.59
C VAL A 261 4.48 -0.34 -9.02
N THR A 262 3.19 -0.52 -9.34
CA THR A 262 2.62 -0.28 -10.67
C THR A 262 1.96 1.08 -10.82
N LEU A 263 1.60 1.72 -9.70
CA LEU A 263 1.00 3.04 -9.70
C LEU A 263 2.07 4.10 -10.08
N LYS A 264 1.89 4.74 -11.23
CA LYS A 264 2.84 5.71 -11.81
C LYS A 264 2.18 7.07 -11.98
N ALA A 265 3.03 8.10 -12.02
CA ALA A 265 2.58 9.44 -12.40
C ALA A 265 1.88 9.43 -13.77
N SER A 266 0.89 10.28 -13.92
CA SER A 266 0.22 10.49 -15.20
C SER A 266 1.19 11.10 -16.24
N ASP A 267 0.91 10.90 -17.53
CA ASP A 267 1.74 11.43 -18.61
C ASP A 267 1.87 12.97 -18.53
N ASP A 268 0.85 13.66 -18.02
CA ASP A 268 0.84 15.12 -17.85
C ASP A 268 1.80 15.56 -16.72
N ALA A 269 1.80 14.86 -15.57
CA ALA A 269 2.69 15.13 -14.44
C ALA A 269 4.16 14.78 -14.78
N ALA A 270 4.39 13.69 -15.49
CA ALA A 270 5.72 13.29 -15.96
C ALA A 270 6.33 14.28 -16.96
N ALA A 271 5.48 15.05 -17.67
CA ALA A 271 5.94 16.10 -18.59
C ALA A 271 6.36 17.38 -17.86
N GLU A 272 5.68 17.74 -16.76
CA GLU A 272 6.01 18.91 -15.94
C GLU A 272 7.38 18.73 -15.24
N ASP A 273 7.65 17.56 -14.66
CA ASP A 273 8.94 17.24 -14.01
C ASP A 273 10.11 17.29 -15.00
N THR A 274 9.90 16.87 -16.25
CA THR A 274 10.95 16.97 -17.30
C THR A 274 11.21 18.41 -17.77
N GLU A 275 10.21 19.30 -17.73
CA GLU A 275 10.38 20.72 -18.05
C GLU A 275 11.05 21.48 -16.90
N GLU A 276 10.75 21.14 -15.64
CA GLU A 276 11.37 21.75 -14.46
C GLU A 276 12.85 21.36 -14.33
N ALA A 277 13.19 20.08 -14.51
CA ALA A 277 14.57 19.60 -14.55
C ALA A 277 15.40 20.23 -15.71
N ALA A 278 14.78 20.44 -16.87
CA ALA A 278 15.42 21.11 -18.02
C ALA A 278 15.55 22.63 -17.82
N ALA A 279 14.76 23.23 -16.94
CA ALA A 279 14.86 24.66 -16.60
C ALA A 279 15.96 24.90 -15.54
N GLU A 280 16.14 24.00 -14.58
CA GLU A 280 17.22 24.07 -13.57
C GLU A 280 18.60 23.91 -14.22
N ASP A 281 18.77 22.97 -15.16
CA ASP A 281 20.04 22.74 -15.87
C ASP A 281 20.47 23.98 -16.68
N LYS A 282 19.52 24.74 -17.23
CA LYS A 282 19.80 26.00 -17.93
C LYS A 282 20.17 27.17 -17.02
N THR A 283 19.76 27.15 -15.78
CA THR A 283 20.10 28.21 -14.81
C THR A 283 21.48 27.99 -14.18
N GLU A 284 21.95 26.75 -14.03
CA GLU A 284 23.31 26.45 -13.60
C GLU A 284 24.36 26.76 -14.64
N ASP A 285 24.07 26.49 -15.95
CA ASP A 285 24.99 26.79 -17.05
C ASP A 285 25.13 28.31 -17.29
N SER A 286 24.07 29.10 -17.04
CA SER A 286 24.14 30.57 -17.16
C SER A 286 24.87 31.27 -16.01
N ALA A 287 24.98 30.64 -14.84
CA ALA A 287 25.70 31.17 -13.69
C ALA A 287 27.23 30.94 -13.75
N GLN A 288 27.68 30.06 -14.64
CA GLN A 288 29.10 29.75 -14.84
C GLN A 288 29.75 30.62 -15.93
N GLU A 289 28.98 31.17 -16.86
CA GLU A 289 29.49 32.10 -17.90
C GLU A 289 29.71 33.55 -17.40
N ASP A 290 29.09 33.96 -16.30
CA ASP A 290 29.28 35.30 -15.71
C ASP A 290 30.45 35.40 -14.69
N ALA A 291 31.25 34.33 -14.52
CA ALA A 291 32.34 34.24 -13.54
C ALA A 291 33.76 34.14 -14.18
N GLU A 292 33.93 34.32 -15.51
CA GLU A 292 35.20 34.48 -16.19
C GLU A 292 35.33 35.97 -16.72
#